data_39863f4497470c951ffea8f9d5e1bb3e
#
_entry.id   39863f4497470c951ffea8f9d5e1bb3e
#
_cell.length_a   1.000
_cell.length_b   1.000
_cell.length_c   1.000
_cell.angle_alpha   90.00
_cell.angle_beta   90.00
_cell.angle_gamma   90.00
#
_symmetry.space_group_name_H-M   'P 1'
#
loop_
_entity.id
_entity.type
_entity.pdbx_description
1 polymer ?
#
loop_
_entity_poly.entity_id
_entity_poly.type
_entity_poly.pdbx_seq_one_letter_code
_entity_poly.pdbx_strand_id
1 'polypeptide(L)'
;GTKCNAQGYKVSWNGYKLHLDTADCGVPIAALLSSASMHDSRAAIPLSLISAQRVTNLYDVMDAAYCSFELHEHCRSLGHVPLIDHNPRKGEKEAFEPADAVRYNERTVAERSNARLKDEFGANNVRVQGGTKVMGHLMFGVLALSADQLMRLRQ
;
A
#
# COMPACT_ATOMS: atom_id res chain seq x y z
N GLY A 1 14.84 -6.89 5.25
CA GLY A 1 13.51 -6.98 5.86
C GLY A 1 13.26 -8.33 6.51
N THR A 2 12.29 -8.38 7.37
CA THR A 2 11.85 -9.62 8.04
C THR A 2 10.33 -9.61 8.15
N LYS A 3 9.69 -10.72 7.81
CA LYS A 3 8.25 -10.92 8.05
C LYS A 3 7.99 -12.35 8.53
N CYS A 4 6.88 -12.58 9.22
CA CYS A 4 6.35 -13.91 9.46
C CYS A 4 5.52 -14.37 8.26
N ASN A 5 5.72 -15.61 7.82
CA ASN A 5 4.85 -16.23 6.83
C ASN A 5 3.54 -16.72 7.50
N ALA A 6 2.60 -17.24 6.69
CA ALA A 6 1.33 -17.77 7.19
C ALA A 6 1.48 -18.94 8.20
N GLN A 7 2.63 -19.59 8.23
CA GLN A 7 2.96 -20.70 9.14
C GLN A 7 3.68 -20.22 10.41
N GLY A 8 3.89 -18.89 10.58
CA GLY A 8 4.55 -18.30 11.75
C GLY A 8 6.08 -18.26 11.68
N TYR A 9 6.71 -18.76 10.61
CA TYR A 9 8.16 -18.70 10.46
C TYR A 9 8.63 -17.33 10.02
N LYS A 10 9.73 -16.84 10.62
CA LYS A 10 10.40 -15.61 10.22
C LYS A 10 11.17 -15.81 8.92
N VAL A 11 10.83 -15.04 7.91
CA VAL A 11 11.57 -14.98 6.64
C VAL A 11 12.27 -13.64 6.56
N SER A 12 13.60 -13.64 6.38
CA SER A 12 14.41 -12.42 6.22
C SER A 12 14.94 -12.33 4.80
N TRP A 13 15.00 -11.10 4.27
CA TRP A 13 15.58 -10.82 2.95
C TRP A 13 16.33 -9.50 2.94
N ASN A 14 17.32 -9.39 2.04
CA ASN A 14 17.98 -8.14 1.71
C ASN A 14 17.34 -7.57 0.44
N GLY A 15 16.97 -6.29 0.46
CA GLY A 15 16.37 -5.67 -0.72
C GLY A 15 15.47 -4.50 -0.39
N TYR A 16 14.40 -4.39 -1.15
CA TYR A 16 13.49 -3.27 -1.13
C TYR A 16 12.04 -3.70 -0.88
N LYS A 17 11.22 -2.75 -0.44
CA LYS A 17 9.76 -2.86 -0.41
C LYS A 17 9.17 -1.81 -1.34
N LEU A 18 8.23 -2.21 -2.17
CA LEU A 18 7.37 -1.31 -2.93
C LEU A 18 6.12 -1.03 -2.10
N HIS A 19 5.85 0.24 -1.86
CA HIS A 19 4.59 0.73 -1.30
C HIS A 19 3.78 1.28 -2.46
N LEU A 20 2.53 0.86 -2.57
CA LEU A 20 1.62 1.23 -3.64
C LEU A 20 0.35 1.80 -3.04
N ASP A 21 -0.05 2.97 -3.51
CA ASP A 21 -1.36 3.54 -3.26
C ASP A 21 -2.24 3.37 -4.49
N THR A 22 -3.47 2.94 -4.28
CA THR A 22 -4.42 2.60 -5.36
C THR A 22 -5.78 3.23 -5.10
N ALA A 23 -6.40 3.74 -6.15
CA ALA A 23 -7.81 4.13 -6.11
C ALA A 23 -8.73 2.93 -5.87
N ASP A 24 -9.96 3.16 -5.47
CA ASP A 24 -11.03 2.17 -5.30
C ASP A 24 -11.30 1.34 -6.58
N CYS A 25 -11.07 1.93 -7.75
CA CYS A 25 -11.12 1.24 -9.03
C CYS A 25 -9.87 0.38 -9.34
N GLY A 26 -8.88 0.31 -8.45
CA GLY A 26 -7.67 -0.50 -8.61
C GLY A 26 -6.58 0.12 -9.48
N VAL A 27 -6.72 1.39 -9.89
CA VAL A 27 -5.68 2.12 -10.61
C VAL A 27 -4.62 2.61 -9.62
N PRO A 28 -3.33 2.28 -9.81
CA PRO A 28 -2.25 2.84 -9.02
C PRO A 28 -2.16 4.36 -9.13
N ILE A 29 -2.15 5.06 -7.99
CA ILE A 29 -2.04 6.52 -7.90
C ILE A 29 -0.61 6.93 -7.62
N ALA A 30 0.02 6.30 -6.64
CA ALA A 30 1.37 6.59 -6.21
C ALA A 30 2.13 5.31 -5.88
N ALA A 31 3.45 5.37 -6.02
CA ALA A 31 4.34 4.28 -5.66
C ALA A 31 5.63 4.84 -5.04
N LEU A 32 6.12 4.18 -4.02
CA LEU A 32 7.34 4.51 -3.30
C LEU A 32 8.16 3.25 -3.03
N LEU A 33 9.47 3.30 -3.36
CA LEU A 33 10.40 2.23 -3.02
C LEU A 33 11.16 2.59 -1.75
N SER A 34 11.16 1.68 -0.78
CA SER A 34 11.93 1.82 0.45
C SER A 34 12.92 0.67 0.66
N SER A 35 13.87 0.87 1.58
CA SER A 35 14.66 -0.26 2.09
C SER A 35 13.73 -1.28 2.75
N ALA A 36 14.03 -2.57 2.56
CA ALA A 36 13.29 -3.65 3.20
C ALA A 36 13.30 -3.59 4.74
N SER A 37 14.28 -2.90 5.34
CA SER A 37 14.39 -2.70 6.79
C SER A 37 13.50 -1.56 7.32
N MET A 38 12.99 -0.68 6.44
CA MET A 38 12.15 0.43 6.86
C MET A 38 10.77 -0.07 7.28
N HIS A 39 10.23 0.48 8.38
CA HIS A 39 8.87 0.17 8.82
C HIS A 39 7.85 0.80 7.86
N ASP A 40 6.78 0.07 7.58
CA ASP A 40 5.80 0.46 6.55
C ASP A 40 5.10 1.79 6.89
N SER A 41 4.83 2.06 8.17
CA SER A 41 4.25 3.33 8.63
C SER A 41 5.09 4.56 8.26
N ARG A 42 6.42 4.43 8.13
CA ARG A 42 7.28 5.53 7.69
C ARG A 42 7.14 5.86 6.20
N ALA A 43 6.70 4.90 5.40
CA ALA A 43 6.45 5.12 3.98
C ALA A 43 5.08 5.75 3.71
N ALA A 44 4.14 5.62 4.64
CA ALA A 44 2.76 6.04 4.45
C ALA A 44 2.62 7.56 4.23
N ILE A 45 3.25 8.38 5.08
CA ILE A 45 3.16 9.84 4.96
C ILE A 45 3.74 10.34 3.63
N PRO A 46 4.98 9.99 3.22
CA PRO A 46 5.49 10.37 1.91
C PRO A 46 4.61 9.89 0.75
N LEU A 47 4.06 8.67 0.85
CA LEU A 47 3.19 8.11 -0.19
C LEU A 47 1.89 8.91 -0.31
N SER A 48 1.24 9.22 0.82
CA SER A 48 0.00 10.01 0.83
C SER A 48 0.19 11.43 0.30
N LEU A 49 1.34 12.06 0.57
CA LEU A 49 1.69 13.37 0.02
C LEU A 49 1.84 13.34 -1.51
N ILE A 50 2.36 12.24 -2.08
CA ILE A 50 2.44 12.06 -3.53
C ILE A 50 1.02 11.86 -4.10
N SER A 51 0.18 11.09 -3.44
CA SER A 51 -1.20 10.85 -3.85
C SER A 51 -2.04 12.12 -3.82
N ALA A 52 -1.92 12.92 -2.76
CA ALA A 52 -2.64 14.19 -2.61
C ALA A 52 -2.34 15.24 -3.71
N GLN A 53 -1.19 15.12 -4.39
CA GLN A 53 -0.86 15.95 -5.55
C GLN A 53 -1.60 15.53 -6.84
N ARG A 54 -2.21 14.36 -6.85
CA ARG A 54 -2.78 13.74 -8.05
C ARG A 54 -4.28 13.55 -7.98
N VAL A 55 -4.79 13.26 -6.80
CA VAL A 55 -6.20 12.96 -6.56
C VAL A 55 -6.67 13.60 -5.26
N THR A 56 -7.97 13.82 -5.17
CA THR A 56 -8.65 14.17 -3.93
C THR A 56 -9.40 12.93 -3.44
N ASN A 57 -9.18 12.55 -2.19
CA ASN A 57 -9.86 11.43 -1.55
C ASN A 57 -10.43 11.86 -0.20
N LEU A 58 -11.43 11.12 0.26
CA LEU A 58 -12.05 11.35 1.57
C LEU A 58 -11.54 10.35 2.61
N TYR A 59 -11.21 9.14 2.19
CA TYR A 59 -10.80 8.06 3.08
C TYR A 59 -9.41 7.56 2.74
N ASP A 60 -8.59 7.34 3.78
CA ASP A 60 -7.31 6.64 3.70
C ASP A 60 -7.47 5.27 4.36
N VAL A 61 -7.49 4.21 3.55
CA VAL A 61 -7.73 2.84 4.01
C VAL A 61 -6.41 2.08 4.07
N MET A 62 -6.03 1.64 5.28
CA MET A 62 -4.73 0.99 5.50
C MET A 62 -4.85 -0.19 6.47
N ASP A 63 -3.91 -1.13 6.38
CA ASP A 63 -3.85 -2.25 7.32
C ASP A 63 -3.25 -1.87 8.68
N ALA A 64 -3.32 -2.81 9.64
CA ALA A 64 -2.83 -2.62 11.00
C ALA A 64 -1.33 -2.34 11.11
N ALA A 65 -0.52 -2.63 10.09
CA ALA A 65 0.91 -2.32 10.08
C ALA A 65 1.18 -0.81 9.99
N TYR A 66 0.21 -0.05 9.51
CA TYR A 66 0.26 1.41 9.40
C TYR A 66 -0.31 2.13 10.62
N CYS A 67 -0.87 1.42 11.61
CA CYS A 67 -1.49 2.02 12.79
C CYS A 67 -0.45 2.80 13.63
N SER A 68 -0.51 4.12 13.55
CA SER A 68 0.29 5.05 14.35
C SER A 68 -0.45 6.36 14.55
N PHE A 69 -0.22 6.99 15.72
CA PHE A 69 -0.82 8.28 16.04
C PHE A 69 -0.46 9.35 15.00
N GLU A 70 0.82 9.42 14.61
CA GLU A 70 1.32 10.39 13.63
C GLU A 70 0.62 10.29 12.28
N LEU A 71 0.32 9.06 11.83
CA LEU A 71 -0.36 8.85 10.56
C LEU A 71 -1.84 9.25 10.63
N HIS A 72 -2.53 8.94 11.73
CA HIS A 72 -3.89 9.39 11.95
C HIS A 72 -4.01 10.92 11.92
N GLU A 73 -3.09 11.62 12.60
CA GLU A 73 -3.05 13.09 12.59
C GLU A 73 -2.73 13.65 11.21
N HIS A 74 -1.81 13.00 10.49
CA HIS A 74 -1.48 13.39 9.11
C HIS A 74 -2.69 13.29 8.19
N CYS A 75 -3.41 12.17 8.17
CA CYS A 75 -4.62 12.00 7.35
C CYS A 75 -5.67 13.08 7.69
N ARG A 76 -5.91 13.31 8.98
CA ARG A 76 -6.85 14.36 9.43
C ARG A 76 -6.40 15.76 9.00
N SER A 77 -5.11 16.05 9.02
CA SER A 77 -4.57 17.34 8.57
C SER A 77 -4.78 17.59 7.07
N LEU A 78 -4.91 16.53 6.27
CA LEU A 78 -5.30 16.59 4.86
C LEU A 78 -6.82 16.68 4.65
N GLY A 79 -7.62 16.61 5.72
CA GLY A 79 -9.08 16.56 5.65
C GLY A 79 -9.63 15.16 5.35
N HIS A 80 -8.81 14.13 5.45
CA HIS A 80 -9.18 12.74 5.19
C HIS A 80 -9.64 12.03 6.46
N VAL A 81 -10.46 10.99 6.28
CA VAL A 81 -10.89 10.06 7.34
C VAL A 81 -9.98 8.84 7.30
N PRO A 82 -9.11 8.62 8.31
CA PRO A 82 -8.25 7.45 8.37
C PRO A 82 -9.04 6.21 8.78
N LEU A 83 -9.13 5.22 7.91
CA LEU A 83 -9.65 3.88 8.18
C LEU A 83 -8.48 2.89 8.29
N ILE A 84 -7.79 2.96 9.40
CA ILE A 84 -6.60 2.15 9.69
C ILE A 84 -6.97 1.11 10.74
N ASP A 85 -6.75 -0.18 10.42
CA ASP A 85 -7.08 -1.26 11.34
C ASP A 85 -6.28 -1.12 12.65
N HIS A 86 -6.97 -1.29 13.77
CA HIS A 86 -6.33 -1.19 15.08
C HIS A 86 -5.37 -2.36 15.31
N ASN A 87 -4.13 -2.06 15.70
CA ASN A 87 -3.13 -3.05 16.07
C ASN A 87 -2.95 -3.06 17.59
N PRO A 88 -3.69 -3.89 18.32
CA PRO A 88 -3.55 -3.97 19.77
C PRO A 88 -2.22 -4.63 20.11
N ARG A 89 -1.24 -3.84 20.53
CA ARG A 89 -0.01 -4.38 21.13
C ARG A 89 -0.30 -5.00 22.50
N LYS A 90 -1.30 -4.46 23.20
CA LYS A 90 -1.86 -4.95 24.47
C LYS A 90 -3.32 -4.49 24.54
N GLY A 91 -4.24 -5.37 24.88
CA GLY A 91 -5.64 -5.05 25.04
C GLY A 91 -6.55 -5.62 23.95
N GLU A 92 -7.77 -5.14 23.90
CA GLU A 92 -8.79 -5.57 22.94
C GLU A 92 -8.66 -4.79 21.62
N LYS A 93 -9.00 -5.46 20.52
CA LYS A 93 -9.05 -4.81 19.20
C LYS A 93 -10.26 -3.90 19.13
N GLU A 94 -10.05 -2.63 18.82
CA GLU A 94 -11.14 -1.71 18.50
C GLU A 94 -11.76 -2.10 17.16
N ALA A 95 -13.07 -2.31 17.14
CA ALA A 95 -13.82 -2.61 15.93
C ALA A 95 -14.26 -1.29 15.25
N PHE A 96 -14.29 -1.30 13.93
CA PHE A 96 -14.87 -0.20 13.16
C PHE A 96 -16.39 -0.14 13.39
N GLU A 97 -16.95 1.06 13.30
CA GLU A 97 -18.38 1.25 13.14
C GLU A 97 -18.87 0.52 11.87
N PRO A 98 -20.12 0.03 11.82
CA PRO A 98 -20.60 -0.79 10.71
C PRO A 98 -20.38 -0.17 9.31
N ALA A 99 -20.60 1.15 9.18
CA ALA A 99 -20.38 1.86 7.91
C ALA A 99 -18.90 1.89 7.50
N ASP A 100 -18.00 2.10 8.46
CA ASP A 100 -16.56 2.15 8.23
C ASP A 100 -16.00 0.74 7.97
N ALA A 101 -16.55 -0.30 8.60
CA ALA A 101 -16.19 -1.68 8.33
C ALA A 101 -16.48 -2.07 6.87
N VAL A 102 -17.61 -1.62 6.30
CA VAL A 102 -17.92 -1.83 4.88
C VAL A 102 -16.89 -1.16 3.99
N ARG A 103 -16.54 0.11 4.27
CA ARG A 103 -15.51 0.85 3.51
C ARG A 103 -14.12 0.24 3.65
N TYR A 104 -13.78 -0.22 4.85
CA TYR A 104 -12.50 -0.87 5.11
C TYR A 104 -12.27 -2.13 4.27
N ASN A 105 -13.33 -2.83 3.85
CA ASN A 105 -13.24 -3.98 2.96
C ASN A 105 -12.67 -3.63 1.57
N GLU A 106 -12.77 -2.37 1.14
CA GLU A 106 -12.16 -1.88 -0.12
C GLU A 106 -10.61 -2.00 -0.11
N ARG A 107 -9.99 -2.18 1.06
CA ARG A 107 -8.56 -2.52 1.18
C ARG A 107 -8.15 -3.70 0.29
N THR A 108 -9.06 -4.64 0.05
CA THR A 108 -8.81 -5.79 -0.85
C THR A 108 -8.48 -5.39 -2.28
N VAL A 109 -8.86 -4.19 -2.71
CA VAL A 109 -8.51 -3.65 -4.03
C VAL A 109 -7.00 -3.43 -4.15
N ALA A 110 -6.38 -2.82 -3.12
CA ALA A 110 -4.93 -2.61 -3.08
C ALA A 110 -4.18 -3.95 -3.04
N GLU A 111 -4.69 -4.93 -2.30
CA GLU A 111 -4.11 -6.29 -2.25
C GLU A 111 -4.16 -6.96 -3.64
N ARG A 112 -5.30 -6.87 -4.34
CA ARG A 112 -5.44 -7.39 -5.72
C ARG A 112 -4.48 -6.70 -6.68
N SER A 113 -4.37 -5.37 -6.62
CA SER A 113 -3.44 -4.61 -7.46
C SER A 113 -1.98 -5.03 -7.20
N ASN A 114 -1.59 -5.22 -5.94
CA ASN A 114 -0.27 -5.73 -5.56
C ASN A 114 -0.03 -7.17 -6.06
N ALA A 115 -1.04 -8.05 -5.98
CA ALA A 115 -0.94 -9.42 -6.49
C ALA A 115 -0.73 -9.40 -8.01
N ARG A 116 -1.57 -8.66 -8.74
CA ARG A 116 -1.44 -8.51 -10.20
C ARG A 116 -0.09 -7.94 -10.62
N LEU A 117 0.41 -6.92 -9.90
CA LEU A 117 1.73 -6.35 -10.17
C LEU A 117 2.83 -7.40 -10.07
N LYS A 118 2.74 -8.31 -9.10
CA LYS A 118 3.69 -9.41 -8.90
C LYS A 118 3.55 -10.50 -9.96
N ASP A 119 2.34 -10.93 -10.24
CA ASP A 119 2.07 -12.14 -11.01
C ASP A 119 1.99 -11.88 -12.52
N GLU A 120 1.48 -10.70 -12.92
CA GLU A 120 1.25 -10.36 -14.33
C GLU A 120 2.28 -9.33 -14.86
N PHE A 121 2.78 -8.42 -14.00
CA PHE A 121 3.58 -7.26 -14.42
C PHE A 121 5.01 -7.25 -13.87
N GLY A 122 5.55 -8.42 -13.54
CA GLY A 122 6.98 -8.66 -13.36
C GLY A 122 7.59 -8.27 -12.01
N ALA A 123 6.81 -7.82 -11.01
CA ALA A 123 7.38 -7.42 -9.72
C ALA A 123 7.96 -8.60 -8.90
N ASN A 124 7.61 -9.85 -9.22
CA ASN A 124 8.24 -11.04 -8.64
C ASN A 124 9.59 -11.40 -9.29
N ASN A 125 9.92 -10.87 -10.48
CA ASN A 125 11.08 -11.23 -11.28
C ASN A 125 12.04 -10.05 -11.50
N VAL A 126 12.45 -9.39 -10.43
CA VAL A 126 13.38 -8.26 -10.49
C VAL A 126 14.81 -8.78 -10.72
N ARG A 127 15.33 -8.60 -11.94
CA ARG A 127 16.67 -9.07 -12.35
C ARG A 127 17.73 -7.97 -12.36
N VAL A 128 17.44 -6.81 -11.76
CA VAL A 128 18.35 -5.66 -11.68
C VAL A 128 18.76 -5.40 -10.23
N GLN A 129 19.91 -4.76 -10.04
CA GLN A 129 20.42 -4.41 -8.72
C GLN A 129 20.55 -2.89 -8.55
N GLY A 130 20.41 -2.45 -7.30
CA GLY A 130 20.45 -1.03 -6.91
C GLY A 130 19.09 -0.35 -6.99
N GLY A 131 18.82 0.54 -6.03
CA GLY A 131 17.50 1.14 -5.82
C GLY A 131 16.90 1.81 -7.06
N THR A 132 17.70 2.59 -7.79
CA THR A 132 17.26 3.29 -9.00
C THR A 132 16.82 2.32 -10.11
N LYS A 133 17.58 1.26 -10.34
CA LYS A 133 17.24 0.26 -11.37
C LYS A 133 16.03 -0.58 -10.98
N VAL A 134 15.95 -0.95 -9.69
CA VAL A 134 14.78 -1.68 -9.14
C VAL A 134 13.52 -0.81 -9.23
N MET A 135 13.62 0.47 -8.85
CA MET A 135 12.51 1.41 -8.99
C MET A 135 12.08 1.54 -10.45
N GLY A 136 13.01 1.74 -11.38
CA GLY A 136 12.68 1.81 -12.81
C GLY A 136 11.96 0.56 -13.31
N HIS A 137 12.46 -0.64 -12.98
CA HIS A 137 11.82 -1.90 -13.34
C HIS A 137 10.38 -1.99 -12.81
N LEU A 138 10.18 -1.68 -11.53
CA LEU A 138 8.87 -1.73 -10.90
C LEU A 138 7.90 -0.67 -11.46
N MET A 139 8.40 0.52 -11.82
CA MET A 139 7.57 1.57 -12.42
C MET A 139 7.05 1.17 -13.80
N PHE A 140 7.80 0.43 -14.61
CA PHE A 140 7.25 -0.13 -15.85
C PHE A 140 6.09 -1.11 -15.58
N GLY A 141 6.22 -1.96 -14.55
CA GLY A 141 5.12 -2.83 -14.12
C GLY A 141 3.89 -2.04 -13.65
N VAL A 142 4.10 -0.98 -12.86
CA VAL A 142 3.01 -0.10 -12.39
C VAL A 142 2.32 0.60 -13.57
N LEU A 143 3.07 1.09 -14.55
CA LEU A 143 2.50 1.70 -15.76
C LEU A 143 1.67 0.70 -16.57
N ALA A 144 2.18 -0.51 -16.76
CA ALA A 144 1.46 -1.57 -17.47
C ALA A 144 0.16 -1.96 -16.74
N LEU A 145 0.23 -2.14 -15.41
CA LEU A 145 -0.94 -2.39 -14.58
C LEU A 145 -1.97 -1.25 -14.69
N SER A 146 -1.51 0.00 -14.64
CA SER A 146 -2.39 1.18 -14.75
C SER A 146 -3.10 1.21 -16.12
N ALA A 147 -2.36 0.98 -17.20
CA ALA A 147 -2.92 0.94 -18.55
C ALA A 147 -3.96 -0.18 -18.70
N ASP A 148 -3.65 -1.39 -18.24
CA ASP A 148 -4.58 -2.52 -18.29
C ASP A 148 -5.85 -2.24 -17.46
N GLN A 149 -5.69 -1.69 -16.25
CA GLN A 149 -6.82 -1.36 -15.38
C GLN A 149 -7.71 -0.27 -16.00
N LEU A 150 -7.14 0.77 -16.59
CA LEU A 150 -7.89 1.82 -17.29
C LEU A 150 -8.65 1.27 -18.52
N MET A 151 -8.06 0.30 -19.22
CA MET A 151 -8.75 -0.37 -20.35
C MET A 151 -9.95 -1.20 -19.85
N ARG A 152 -9.83 -1.87 -18.72
CA ARG A 152 -10.93 -2.66 -18.11
C ARG A 152 -12.09 -1.78 -17.63
N LEU A 153 -11.81 -0.56 -17.16
CA LEU A 153 -12.84 0.39 -16.73
C LEU A 153 -13.66 0.99 -17.87
N ARG A 154 -13.22 0.80 -19.11
CA ARG A 154 -13.93 1.28 -20.31
C ARG A 154 -14.87 0.23 -20.94
N GLN A 155 -14.82 -0.99 -20.45
CA GLN A 155 -15.68 -2.09 -20.90
C GLN A 155 -16.97 -2.15 -20.10
#